data_7967b9680065b8cdef61662a99258afe
#
_entry.id   7967b9680065b8cdef61662a99258afe
#
_cell.length_a   1.000
_cell.length_b   1.000
_cell.length_c   1.000
_cell.angle_alpha   90.00
_cell.angle_beta   90.00
_cell.angle_gamma   90.00
#
_symmetry.space_group_name_H-M   'P 1'
#
loop_
_entity.id
_entity.type
_entity.pdbx_description
1 polymer ?
#
loop_
_entity_poly.entity_id
_entity_poly.type
_entity_poly.pdbx_seq_one_letter_code
_entity_poly.pdbx_strand_id
1 'polypeptide(L)'
;MNLLLINLLLMLAWVFVTSSFSEVNLLFGFLLGLVAIFLIREQVGTISYLVRIRRIISLALLFLKELVLSAVRVAVLVLRPNMNLKPGIFAFPLTVDRDFEIALLANMITLTPGTLSVDVSPDRKFLYVHAVNCSDIEAVKEDIANGFERKILEAFR
;
A
#
# COMPACT_ATOMS: atom_id res chain seq x y z
N MET A 1 18.90 -11.30 8.40
CA MET A 1 19.51 -9.99 8.10
C MET A 1 18.61 -9.26 7.12
N ASN A 2 18.31 -7.99 7.35
CA ASN A 2 17.34 -7.25 6.51
C ASN A 2 18.02 -6.82 5.19
N LEU A 3 17.71 -7.52 4.09
CA LEU A 3 18.31 -7.27 2.77
C LEU A 3 18.05 -5.84 2.25
N LEU A 4 16.94 -5.22 2.68
CA LEU A 4 16.69 -3.81 2.38
C LEU A 4 17.74 -2.91 3.04
N LEU A 5 18.08 -3.18 4.31
CA LEU A 5 19.13 -2.45 5.01
C LEU A 5 20.48 -2.58 4.31
N ILE A 6 20.83 -3.80 3.87
CA ILE A 6 22.06 -4.03 3.11
C ILE A 6 22.05 -3.23 1.81
N ASN A 7 20.93 -3.23 1.09
CA ASN A 7 20.82 -2.48 -0.15
C ASN A 7 20.97 -0.96 0.07
N LEU A 8 20.36 -0.44 1.13
CA LEU A 8 20.51 0.97 1.50
C LEU A 8 21.95 1.31 1.89
N LEU A 9 22.63 0.41 2.60
CA LEU A 9 24.05 0.59 2.94
C LEU A 9 24.94 0.56 1.69
N LEU A 10 24.67 -0.34 0.74
CA LEU A 10 25.37 -0.39 -0.54
C LEU A 10 25.14 0.88 -1.38
N MET A 11 23.90 1.38 -1.42
CA MET A 11 23.56 2.65 -2.05
C MET A 11 24.34 3.81 -1.42
N LEU A 12 24.37 3.90 -0.10
CA LEU A 12 25.13 4.94 0.61
C LEU A 12 26.64 4.80 0.34
N ALA A 13 27.18 3.58 0.39
CA ALA A 13 28.57 3.32 0.07
C ALA A 13 28.93 3.81 -1.35
N TRP A 14 28.06 3.53 -2.33
CA TRP A 14 28.22 4.03 -3.70
C TRP A 14 28.27 5.56 -3.77
N VAL A 15 27.31 6.23 -3.12
CA VAL A 15 27.23 7.71 -3.08
C VAL A 15 28.47 8.31 -2.43
N PHE A 16 28.99 7.71 -1.35
CA PHE A 16 30.23 8.16 -0.71
C PHE A 16 31.44 7.96 -1.61
N VAL A 17 31.56 6.82 -2.28
CA VAL A 17 32.67 6.53 -3.22
C VAL A 17 32.66 7.48 -4.41
N THR A 18 31.47 7.80 -4.93
CA THR A 18 31.32 8.71 -6.08
C THR A 18 31.34 10.19 -5.67
N SER A 19 31.30 10.49 -4.36
CA SER A 19 31.22 11.86 -3.79
C SER A 19 30.07 12.70 -4.38
N SER A 20 29.00 12.06 -4.85
CA SER A 20 27.88 12.70 -5.53
C SER A 20 26.54 12.30 -4.89
N PHE A 21 25.87 13.27 -4.25
CA PHE A 21 24.57 13.10 -3.58
C PHE A 21 23.38 13.51 -4.48
N SER A 22 23.53 13.38 -5.81
CA SER A 22 22.41 13.65 -6.71
C SER A 22 21.35 12.55 -6.63
N GLU A 23 20.08 12.90 -6.87
CA GLU A 23 18.95 11.96 -6.88
C GLU A 23 19.18 10.80 -7.85
N VAL A 24 19.73 11.11 -9.03
CA VAL A 24 20.05 10.11 -10.06
C VAL A 24 21.14 9.15 -9.56
N ASN A 25 22.16 9.64 -8.84
CA ASN A 25 23.23 8.81 -8.33
C ASN A 25 22.77 7.93 -7.15
N LEU A 26 21.86 8.43 -6.31
CA LEU A 26 21.18 7.63 -5.28
C LEU A 26 20.38 6.49 -5.91
N LEU A 27 19.57 6.78 -6.93
CA LEU A 27 18.81 5.77 -7.66
C LEU A 27 19.74 4.74 -8.30
N PHE A 28 20.81 5.18 -8.93
CA PHE A 28 21.79 4.30 -9.56
C PHE A 28 22.49 3.41 -8.54
N GLY A 29 22.93 3.94 -7.40
CA GLY A 29 23.50 3.17 -6.30
C GLY A 29 22.53 2.14 -5.72
N PHE A 30 21.25 2.50 -5.60
CA PHE A 30 20.20 1.57 -5.18
C PHE A 30 20.03 0.41 -6.17
N LEU A 31 19.99 0.70 -7.47
CA LEU A 31 19.87 -0.32 -8.52
C LEU A 31 21.11 -1.22 -8.58
N LEU A 32 22.33 -0.65 -8.44
CA LEU A 32 23.57 -1.43 -8.36
C LEU A 32 23.56 -2.37 -7.14
N GLY A 33 23.10 -1.89 -5.99
CA GLY A 33 22.92 -2.71 -4.80
C GLY A 33 21.95 -3.87 -5.01
N LEU A 34 20.84 -3.64 -5.73
CA LEU A 34 19.91 -4.70 -6.13
C LEU A 34 20.58 -5.74 -7.02
N VAL A 35 21.36 -5.31 -8.02
CA VAL A 35 22.10 -6.21 -8.90
C VAL A 35 23.14 -7.00 -8.12
N ALA A 36 23.91 -6.38 -7.23
CA ALA A 36 24.90 -7.05 -6.39
C ALA A 36 24.23 -8.13 -5.50
N ILE A 37 23.13 -7.78 -4.81
CA ILE A 37 22.36 -8.75 -4.01
C ILE A 37 21.81 -9.88 -4.90
N PHE A 38 21.36 -9.58 -6.10
CA PHE A 38 20.87 -10.59 -7.04
C PHE A 38 21.97 -11.58 -7.49
N LEU A 39 23.19 -11.11 -7.72
CA LEU A 39 24.33 -11.96 -8.10
C LEU A 39 24.74 -12.93 -6.98
N ILE A 40 24.62 -12.50 -5.72
CA ILE A 40 24.94 -13.34 -4.54
C ILE A 40 23.71 -14.07 -3.97
N ARG A 41 22.62 -14.12 -4.72
CA ARG A 41 21.30 -14.61 -4.27
C ARG A 41 21.29 -16.00 -3.63
N GLU A 42 22.09 -16.92 -4.12
CA GLU A 42 22.14 -18.30 -3.62
C GLU A 42 22.70 -18.38 -2.19
N GLN A 43 23.54 -17.41 -1.80
CA GLN A 43 24.14 -17.34 -0.47
C GLN A 43 23.28 -16.56 0.54
N VAL A 44 22.37 -15.69 0.07
CA VAL A 44 21.65 -14.72 0.91
C VAL A 44 20.11 -14.95 0.93
N GLY A 45 19.59 -15.94 0.24
CA GLY A 45 18.15 -16.25 0.21
C GLY A 45 17.30 -15.16 -0.51
N THR A 46 17.80 -14.62 -1.59
CA THR A 46 17.35 -13.37 -2.26
C THR A 46 16.02 -13.47 -2.98
N ILE A 47 15.53 -14.67 -3.31
CA ILE A 47 14.24 -14.83 -4.02
C ILE A 47 13.11 -14.16 -3.25
N SER A 48 13.12 -14.28 -1.92
CA SER A 48 12.15 -13.65 -1.04
C SER A 48 12.20 -12.10 -1.08
N TYR A 49 13.38 -11.52 -1.26
CA TYR A 49 13.56 -10.05 -1.28
C TYR A 49 12.99 -9.40 -2.55
N LEU A 50 13.34 -9.92 -3.73
CA LEU A 50 12.83 -9.39 -5.01
C LEU A 50 11.32 -9.58 -5.14
N VAL A 51 10.81 -10.72 -4.68
CA VAL A 51 9.37 -10.98 -4.63
C VAL A 51 8.68 -9.94 -3.73
N ARG A 52 9.26 -9.64 -2.57
CA ARG A 52 8.71 -8.64 -1.64
C ARG A 52 8.70 -7.24 -2.24
N ILE A 53 9.80 -6.80 -2.90
CA ILE A 53 9.84 -5.52 -3.60
C ILE A 53 8.75 -5.45 -4.67
N ARG A 54 8.61 -6.48 -5.50
CA ARG A 54 7.56 -6.54 -6.52
C ARG A 54 6.16 -6.43 -5.91
N ARG A 55 5.92 -7.07 -4.76
CA ARG A 55 4.64 -7.01 -4.05
C ARG A 55 4.36 -5.62 -3.48
N ILE A 56 5.37 -4.96 -2.90
CA ILE A 56 5.26 -3.58 -2.40
C ILE A 56 4.98 -2.61 -3.57
N ILE A 57 5.69 -2.74 -4.69
CA ILE A 57 5.43 -1.94 -5.89
C ILE A 57 4.02 -2.19 -6.42
N SER A 58 3.57 -3.46 -6.46
CA SER A 58 2.21 -3.82 -6.87
C SER A 58 1.14 -3.19 -5.96
N LEU A 59 1.39 -3.15 -4.64
CA LEU A 59 0.51 -2.48 -3.68
C LEU A 59 0.45 -0.97 -3.93
N ALA A 60 1.61 -0.33 -4.14
CA ALA A 60 1.68 1.11 -4.44
C ALA A 60 0.98 1.48 -5.76
N LEU A 61 1.15 0.66 -6.80
CA LEU A 61 0.48 0.86 -8.08
C LEU A 61 -1.04 0.66 -7.97
N LEU A 62 -1.48 -0.35 -7.20
CA LEU A 62 -2.91 -0.54 -6.91
C LEU A 62 -3.47 0.69 -6.19
N PHE A 63 -2.79 1.16 -5.14
CA PHE A 63 -3.22 2.35 -4.41
C PHE A 63 -3.32 3.57 -5.32
N LEU A 64 -2.32 3.83 -6.15
CA LEU A 64 -2.34 4.95 -7.09
C LEU A 64 -3.48 4.84 -8.11
N LYS A 65 -3.72 3.63 -8.63
CA LYS A 65 -4.85 3.35 -9.53
C LYS A 65 -6.19 3.66 -8.84
N GLU A 66 -6.40 3.13 -7.63
CA GLU A 66 -7.66 3.34 -6.90
C GLU A 66 -7.84 4.82 -6.51
N LEU A 67 -6.77 5.53 -6.13
CA LEU A 67 -6.80 6.95 -5.87
C LEU A 67 -7.30 7.75 -7.08
N VAL A 68 -6.74 7.49 -8.27
CA VAL A 68 -7.15 8.18 -9.50
C VAL A 68 -8.59 7.83 -9.89
N LEU A 69 -8.95 6.55 -9.87
CA LEU A 69 -10.31 6.11 -10.22
C LEU A 69 -11.34 6.67 -9.23
N SER A 70 -11.02 6.69 -7.96
CA SER A 70 -11.90 7.22 -6.92
C SER A 70 -12.08 8.73 -7.05
N ALA A 71 -11.01 9.46 -7.33
CA ALA A 71 -11.08 10.90 -7.60
C ALA A 71 -11.99 11.21 -8.81
N VAL A 72 -11.86 10.43 -9.89
CA VAL A 72 -12.74 10.56 -11.07
C VAL A 72 -14.19 10.24 -10.72
N ARG A 73 -14.45 9.17 -9.96
CA ARG A 73 -15.82 8.82 -9.51
C ARG A 73 -16.46 9.97 -8.71
N VAL A 74 -15.72 10.57 -7.78
CA VAL A 74 -16.21 11.70 -6.97
C VAL A 74 -16.43 12.93 -7.86
N ALA A 75 -15.52 13.24 -8.77
CA ALA A 75 -15.69 14.35 -9.71
C ALA A 75 -16.96 14.18 -10.56
N VAL A 76 -17.18 12.98 -11.11
CA VAL A 76 -18.41 12.66 -11.86
C VAL A 76 -19.66 12.76 -10.98
N LEU A 77 -19.56 12.30 -9.71
CA LEU A 77 -20.67 12.35 -8.76
C LEU A 77 -21.10 13.79 -8.45
N VAL A 78 -20.14 14.68 -8.21
CA VAL A 78 -20.39 16.12 -7.92
C VAL A 78 -21.00 16.85 -9.12
N LEU A 79 -20.68 16.43 -10.35
CA LEU A 79 -21.23 17.02 -11.57
C LEU A 79 -22.68 16.56 -11.86
N ARG A 80 -23.20 15.55 -11.16
CA ARG A 80 -24.57 15.09 -11.35
C ARG A 80 -25.57 16.02 -10.65
N PRO A 81 -26.70 16.37 -11.31
CA PRO A 81 -27.74 17.22 -10.69
C PRO A 81 -28.37 16.60 -9.43
N ASN A 82 -28.47 15.27 -9.38
CA ASN A 82 -28.99 14.50 -8.25
C ASN A 82 -27.94 13.47 -7.83
N MET A 83 -27.30 13.70 -6.68
CA MET A 83 -26.23 12.84 -6.19
C MET A 83 -26.74 11.51 -5.60
N ASN A 84 -27.99 11.46 -5.16
CA ASN A 84 -28.67 10.28 -4.56
C ASN A 84 -27.77 9.46 -3.59
N LEU A 85 -27.04 10.18 -2.71
CA LEU A 85 -26.05 9.62 -1.80
C LEU A 85 -26.75 8.91 -0.64
N LYS A 86 -26.20 7.79 -0.24
CA LYS A 86 -26.59 7.05 0.97
C LYS A 86 -25.37 6.88 1.88
N PRO A 87 -24.94 7.95 2.57
CA PRO A 87 -23.80 7.86 3.45
C PRO A 87 -24.09 6.96 4.65
N GLY A 88 -23.07 6.28 5.13
CA GLY A 88 -23.20 5.41 6.28
C GLY A 88 -21.87 4.94 6.82
N ILE A 89 -21.92 4.24 7.96
CA ILE A 89 -20.77 3.58 8.58
C ILE A 89 -21.06 2.09 8.60
N PHE A 90 -20.07 1.32 8.21
CA PHE A 90 -20.11 -0.15 8.29
C PHE A 90 -18.88 -0.71 8.99
N ALA A 91 -19.01 -1.90 9.56
CA ALA A 91 -17.91 -2.65 10.14
C ALA A 91 -17.29 -3.54 9.04
N PHE A 92 -16.01 -3.33 8.74
CA PHE A 92 -15.23 -4.18 7.87
C PHE A 92 -14.49 -5.23 8.72
N PRO A 93 -14.67 -6.54 8.49
CA PRO A 93 -13.95 -7.57 9.22
C PRO A 93 -12.48 -7.60 8.79
N LEU A 94 -11.56 -7.45 9.75
CA LEU A 94 -10.12 -7.47 9.50
C LEU A 94 -9.60 -8.91 9.44
N THR A 95 -8.77 -9.20 8.43
CA THR A 95 -7.93 -10.41 8.36
C THR A 95 -6.46 -10.09 8.65
N VAL A 96 -6.05 -8.82 8.54
CA VAL A 96 -4.78 -8.30 9.05
C VAL A 96 -4.82 -8.21 10.58
N ASP A 97 -3.73 -8.57 11.26
CA ASP A 97 -3.65 -8.65 12.72
C ASP A 97 -2.53 -7.80 13.35
N ARG A 98 -1.55 -7.34 12.54
CA ARG A 98 -0.45 -6.50 13.01
C ARG A 98 -0.86 -5.04 12.99
N ASP A 99 -0.50 -4.29 14.04
CA ASP A 99 -0.82 -2.87 14.15
C ASP A 99 -0.41 -2.05 12.92
N PHE A 100 0.77 -2.34 12.37
CA PHE A 100 1.24 -1.70 11.15
C PHE A 100 0.36 -2.02 9.93
N GLU A 101 -0.07 -3.27 9.77
CA GLU A 101 -0.93 -3.70 8.64
C GLU A 101 -2.31 -3.06 8.75
N ILE A 102 -2.88 -3.02 9.95
CA ILE A 102 -4.17 -2.36 10.23
C ILE A 102 -4.08 -0.85 9.96
N ALA A 103 -3.04 -0.19 10.47
CA ALA A 103 -2.81 1.23 10.24
C ALA A 103 -2.60 1.55 8.74
N LEU A 104 -1.85 0.72 8.03
CA LEU A 104 -1.64 0.88 6.59
C LEU A 104 -2.95 0.74 5.82
N LEU A 105 -3.76 -0.29 6.12
CA LEU A 105 -5.07 -0.50 5.51
C LEU A 105 -6.01 0.69 5.77
N ALA A 106 -6.10 1.14 7.03
CA ALA A 106 -6.92 2.28 7.43
C ALA A 106 -6.53 3.57 6.67
N ASN A 107 -5.22 3.83 6.55
CA ASN A 107 -4.72 4.97 5.80
C ASN A 107 -5.02 4.86 4.29
N MET A 108 -4.83 3.68 3.69
CA MET A 108 -5.13 3.48 2.26
C MET A 108 -6.63 3.70 1.97
N ILE A 109 -7.52 3.21 2.84
CA ILE A 109 -8.97 3.45 2.73
C ILE A 109 -9.27 4.94 2.85
N THR A 110 -8.70 5.62 3.84
CA THR A 110 -8.94 7.06 4.09
C THR A 110 -8.42 7.94 2.96
N LEU A 111 -7.31 7.58 2.33
CA LEU A 111 -6.74 8.33 1.22
C LEU A 111 -7.49 8.11 -0.10
N THR A 112 -8.37 7.11 -0.18
CA THR A 112 -9.27 6.97 -1.34
C THR A 112 -10.50 7.86 -1.17
N PRO A 113 -10.80 8.78 -2.13
CA PRO A 113 -11.95 9.68 -2.02
C PRO A 113 -13.28 8.94 -1.86
N GLY A 114 -14.07 9.39 -0.91
CA GLY A 114 -15.41 8.84 -0.61
C GLY A 114 -15.43 7.80 0.50
N THR A 115 -14.28 7.48 1.11
CA THR A 115 -14.19 6.60 2.28
C THR A 115 -13.33 7.24 3.38
N LEU A 116 -13.59 6.88 4.62
CA LEU A 116 -12.85 7.33 5.79
C LEU A 116 -12.85 6.22 6.85
N SER A 117 -11.68 5.79 7.26
CA SER A 117 -11.52 4.92 8.42
C SER A 117 -11.78 5.73 9.69
N VAL A 118 -12.75 5.30 10.48
CA VAL A 118 -13.23 6.04 11.66
C VAL A 118 -12.55 5.54 12.92
N ASP A 119 -12.57 4.21 13.14
CA ASP A 119 -12.03 3.59 14.35
C ASP A 119 -11.77 2.09 14.14
N VAL A 120 -10.96 1.51 15.02
CA VAL A 120 -10.71 0.07 15.09
C VAL A 120 -11.38 -0.48 16.35
N SER A 121 -12.08 -1.61 16.24
CA SER A 121 -12.71 -2.23 17.42
C SER A 121 -11.65 -2.61 18.49
N PRO A 122 -11.99 -2.57 19.79
CA PRO A 122 -11.04 -2.89 20.86
C PRO A 122 -10.42 -4.29 20.75
N ASP A 123 -11.14 -5.24 20.16
CA ASP A 123 -10.69 -6.61 19.90
C ASP A 123 -9.92 -6.76 18.58
N ARG A 124 -9.74 -5.65 17.82
CA ARG A 124 -9.05 -5.57 16.52
C ARG A 124 -9.63 -6.47 15.43
N LYS A 125 -10.88 -6.86 15.54
CA LYS A 125 -11.55 -7.69 14.53
C LYS A 125 -12.26 -6.89 13.47
N PHE A 126 -12.56 -5.63 13.74
CA PHE A 126 -13.32 -4.78 12.83
C PHE A 126 -12.68 -3.41 12.68
N LEU A 127 -12.69 -2.90 11.45
CA LEU A 127 -12.42 -1.51 11.12
C LEU A 127 -13.75 -0.84 10.76
N TYR A 128 -14.10 0.23 11.47
CA TYR A 128 -15.28 1.03 11.15
C TYR A 128 -14.94 2.02 10.04
N VAL A 129 -15.67 1.92 8.93
CA VAL A 129 -15.44 2.73 7.74
C VAL A 129 -16.69 3.51 7.43
N HIS A 130 -16.55 4.83 7.31
CA HIS A 130 -17.56 5.70 6.76
C HIS A 130 -17.42 5.74 5.24
N ALA A 131 -18.54 5.61 4.50
CA ALA A 131 -18.54 5.80 3.06
C ALA A 131 -19.66 6.77 2.65
N VAL A 132 -19.40 7.56 1.61
CA VAL A 132 -20.37 8.54 1.05
C VAL A 132 -21.54 7.82 0.39
N ASN A 133 -21.36 6.57 -0.02
CA ASN A 133 -22.42 5.76 -0.60
C ASN A 133 -22.32 4.32 -0.10
N CYS A 134 -23.28 3.92 0.72
CA CYS A 134 -23.47 2.59 1.28
C CYS A 134 -24.62 1.83 0.61
N SER A 135 -24.94 2.10 -0.66
CA SER A 135 -26.02 1.42 -1.37
C SER A 135 -25.74 -0.08 -1.53
N ASP A 136 -24.47 -0.47 -1.63
CA ASP A 136 -24.00 -1.85 -1.71
C ASP A 136 -22.77 -2.02 -0.82
N ILE A 137 -23.01 -2.28 0.46
CA ILE A 137 -21.95 -2.41 1.48
C ILE A 137 -21.11 -3.65 1.21
N GLU A 138 -21.69 -4.74 0.75
CA GLU A 138 -20.98 -5.99 0.54
C GLU A 138 -19.98 -5.85 -0.64
N ALA A 139 -20.36 -5.18 -1.72
CA ALA A 139 -19.43 -4.88 -2.80
C ALA A 139 -18.24 -4.01 -2.32
N VAL A 140 -18.48 -3.02 -1.45
CA VAL A 140 -17.41 -2.18 -0.88
C VAL A 140 -16.48 -3.02 0.00
N LYS A 141 -17.02 -3.93 0.82
CA LYS A 141 -16.22 -4.83 1.64
C LYS A 141 -15.36 -5.76 0.78
N GLU A 142 -15.93 -6.34 -0.28
CA GLU A 142 -15.21 -7.19 -1.22
C GLU A 142 -14.09 -6.44 -1.94
N ASP A 143 -14.31 -5.21 -2.35
CA ASP A 143 -13.29 -4.36 -2.98
C ASP A 143 -12.12 -4.08 -2.02
N ILE A 144 -12.40 -3.80 -0.74
CA ILE A 144 -11.36 -3.60 0.28
C ILE A 144 -10.59 -4.90 0.54
N ALA A 145 -11.31 -6.02 0.76
CA ALA A 145 -10.72 -7.32 1.08
C ALA A 145 -9.85 -7.84 -0.07
N ASN A 146 -10.40 -7.89 -1.29
CA ASN A 146 -9.71 -8.42 -2.48
C ASN A 146 -8.69 -7.44 -3.08
N GLY A 147 -8.83 -6.15 -2.76
CA GLY A 147 -7.91 -5.09 -3.17
C GLY A 147 -6.78 -4.88 -2.16
N PHE A 148 -6.96 -3.91 -1.27
CA PHE A 148 -5.90 -3.44 -0.36
C PHE A 148 -5.48 -4.48 0.67
N GLU A 149 -6.42 -5.11 1.36
CA GLU A 149 -6.08 -6.03 2.46
C GLU A 149 -5.28 -7.22 1.96
N ARG A 150 -5.73 -7.87 0.87
CA ARG A 150 -5.00 -8.97 0.25
C ARG A 150 -3.59 -8.56 -0.16
N LYS A 151 -3.42 -7.38 -0.77
CA LYS A 151 -2.12 -6.88 -1.21
C LYS A 151 -1.19 -6.54 -0.06
N ILE A 152 -1.72 -6.06 1.06
CA ILE A 152 -0.96 -5.85 2.29
C ILE A 152 -0.44 -7.19 2.81
N LEU A 153 -1.33 -8.19 2.92
CA LEU A 153 -0.93 -9.54 3.35
C LEU A 153 0.14 -10.14 2.43
N GLU A 154 -0.03 -10.05 1.11
CA GLU A 154 0.97 -10.51 0.15
C GLU A 154 2.33 -9.80 0.30
N ALA A 155 2.34 -8.49 0.61
CA ALA A 155 3.56 -7.69 0.69
C ALA A 155 4.35 -7.93 1.97
N PHE A 156 3.66 -8.20 3.10
CA PHE A 156 4.28 -8.24 4.44
C PHE A 156 4.30 -9.63 5.08
N ARG A 157 3.67 -10.61 4.46
CA ARG A 157 3.71 -12.04 4.83
C ARG A 157 4.26 -12.89 3.68
#